data_a69ae6b3dfff256c6044d1ff335e4b12
#
_entry.id   a69ae6b3dfff256c6044d1ff335e4b12
#
_cell.length_a   1.000
_cell.length_b   1.000
_cell.length_c   1.000
_cell.angle_alpha   90.00
_cell.angle_beta   90.00
_cell.angle_gamma   90.00
#
_symmetry.space_group_name_H-M   'P 1'
#
loop_
_entity.id
_entity.type
_entity.pdbx_description
1 polymer ?
#
loop_
_entity_poly.entity_id
_entity_poly.type
_entity_poly.pdbx_seq_one_letter_code
_entity_poly.pdbx_strand_id
1 'polypeptide(L)'
;TVAIHRVFDTSRDRLVFDVGHQCYTHKILTGRMNEFSTLRQYGGLSGFPKPRESTHDAFIAGHASNSVSVALGMARARTLLHDDYSVLALIGDGALSGGLAYEGLNNAGASGEPLIVILNDNGMSIDGNVGAVSEHLGLLRSKPAYYEFKKAYRDLLDRNAVGRAVYDFNHHLKTNLKKALLPNSTMFEDMGFTYLGPVNGHDVGQLTSTLKWAKDLNCPVLVHVHTKKGKGYPPAEREPERYHGVGKFDPKMGVPREKKTDFSAVFGEELCKIAKSDASVCAITAAMRDGTGLHELSEQYPDRFFDVGIAEGHAVAMAAGMAKQGLTPVVAIYSSFLQRAYDQLIHDTALSDLHVVCAVDRAGMVGADGETHHGIFDATFLSEIPNMTVLC
;
A
#
# COMPACT_ATOMS: atom_id res chain seq x y z
N THR A 1 -13.53 6.51 -1.85
CA THR A 1 -14.52 5.86 -0.96
C THR A 1 -15.95 6.25 -1.36
N VAL A 2 -16.35 7.54 -1.36
CA VAL A 2 -17.72 7.98 -1.69
C VAL A 2 -18.20 7.44 -3.03
N ALA A 3 -17.38 7.50 -4.08
CA ALA A 3 -17.73 6.99 -5.41
C ALA A 3 -17.95 5.46 -5.40
N ILE A 4 -17.18 4.71 -4.59
CA ILE A 4 -17.39 3.26 -4.41
C ILE A 4 -18.77 2.99 -3.84
N HIS A 5 -19.15 3.64 -2.74
CA HIS A 5 -20.48 3.47 -2.12
C HIS A 5 -21.67 3.96 -2.99
N ARG A 6 -21.42 4.74 -4.04
CA ARG A 6 -22.45 5.11 -5.02
C ARG A 6 -22.69 4.05 -6.10
N VAL A 7 -21.76 3.10 -6.28
CA VAL A 7 -21.79 2.10 -7.35
C VAL A 7 -21.96 0.69 -6.79
N PHE A 8 -21.40 0.41 -5.64
CA PHE A 8 -21.34 -0.91 -5.03
C PHE A 8 -22.05 -0.92 -3.68
N ASP A 9 -22.76 -2.01 -3.40
CA ASP A 9 -23.30 -2.30 -2.08
C ASP A 9 -22.27 -3.10 -1.29
N THR A 10 -21.51 -2.44 -0.42
CA THR A 10 -20.44 -3.09 0.34
C THR A 10 -20.92 -4.10 1.38
N SER A 11 -22.23 -4.21 1.64
CA SER A 11 -22.79 -5.30 2.45
C SER A 11 -22.85 -6.63 1.66
N ARG A 12 -22.94 -6.54 0.34
CA ARG A 12 -22.96 -7.66 -0.61
C ARG A 12 -21.65 -7.78 -1.38
N ASP A 13 -21.21 -6.69 -2.01
CA ASP A 13 -19.94 -6.60 -2.73
C ASP A 13 -18.76 -6.63 -1.75
N ARG A 14 -17.62 -7.19 -2.13
CA ARG A 14 -16.43 -7.34 -1.27
C ARG A 14 -15.44 -6.23 -1.54
N LEU A 15 -15.34 -5.27 -0.62
CA LEU A 15 -14.34 -4.20 -0.66
C LEU A 15 -13.20 -4.54 0.31
N VAL A 16 -12.03 -4.85 -0.24
CA VAL A 16 -10.80 -5.12 0.52
C VAL A 16 -9.92 -3.86 0.51
N PHE A 17 -9.62 -3.33 1.69
CA PHE A 17 -8.71 -2.20 1.86
C PHE A 17 -7.28 -2.70 2.05
N ASP A 18 -6.34 -2.10 1.35
CA ASP A 18 -4.92 -2.26 1.65
C ASP A 18 -4.53 -1.31 2.79
N VAL A 19 -3.81 -1.78 3.80
CA VAL A 19 -3.58 -1.09 5.06
C VAL A 19 -4.88 -0.70 5.77
N GLY A 20 -5.69 0.14 5.15
CA GLY A 20 -7.00 0.54 5.64
C GLY A 20 -6.99 1.62 6.74
N HIS A 21 -5.85 2.25 7.04
CA HIS A 21 -5.72 3.30 8.04
C HIS A 21 -6.51 4.58 7.71
N GLN A 22 -6.94 4.75 6.46
CA GLN A 22 -7.77 5.87 5.99
C GLN A 22 -9.21 5.45 5.65
N CYS A 23 -9.73 4.40 6.31
CA CYS A 23 -11.09 3.89 6.10
C CYS A 23 -12.20 4.71 6.78
N TYR A 24 -11.88 5.84 7.40
CA TYR A 24 -12.85 6.57 8.24
C TYR A 24 -14.10 7.01 7.49
N THR A 25 -13.95 7.49 6.24
CA THR A 25 -15.11 7.81 5.39
C THR A 25 -16.00 6.57 5.14
N HIS A 26 -15.39 5.39 4.97
CA HIS A 26 -16.12 4.14 4.85
C HIS A 26 -16.91 3.82 6.13
N LYS A 27 -16.28 3.94 7.30
CA LYS A 27 -16.95 3.72 8.59
C LYS A 27 -18.12 4.70 8.80
N ILE A 28 -17.94 5.98 8.45
CA ILE A 28 -19.00 7.00 8.54
C ILE A 28 -20.19 6.63 7.63
N LEU A 29 -19.92 6.28 6.37
CA LEU A 29 -20.96 5.94 5.39
C LEU A 29 -21.70 4.63 5.71
N THR A 30 -21.10 3.77 6.54
CA THR A 30 -21.67 2.48 6.98
C THR A 30 -22.24 2.52 8.40
N GLY A 31 -22.63 3.72 8.88
CA GLY A 31 -23.45 3.93 10.09
C GLY A 31 -22.68 4.10 11.40
N ARG A 32 -21.33 4.06 11.39
CA ARG A 32 -20.49 4.12 12.61
C ARG A 32 -20.08 5.52 13.04
N MET A 33 -20.66 6.58 12.46
CA MET A 33 -20.30 7.98 12.76
C MET A 33 -20.41 8.34 14.25
N ASN A 34 -21.46 7.87 14.91
CA ASN A 34 -21.70 8.19 16.33
C ASN A 34 -20.70 7.56 17.28
N GLU A 35 -19.96 6.55 16.83
CA GLU A 35 -18.97 5.83 17.62
C GLU A 35 -17.54 6.40 17.47
N PHE A 36 -17.34 7.44 16.64
CA PHE A 36 -16.01 8.00 16.38
C PHE A 36 -15.32 8.61 17.60
N SER A 37 -16.08 8.95 18.67
CA SER A 37 -15.50 9.37 19.94
C SER A 37 -14.64 8.27 20.61
N THR A 38 -14.88 6.99 20.25
CA THR A 38 -14.18 5.80 20.77
C THR A 38 -13.08 5.30 19.84
N LEU A 39 -12.81 6.01 18.73
CA LEU A 39 -11.84 5.59 17.72
C LEU A 39 -10.46 5.32 18.34
N ARG A 40 -9.89 4.15 18.07
CA ARG A 40 -8.58 3.68 18.55
C ARG A 40 -8.48 3.58 20.08
N GLN A 41 -9.62 3.42 20.78
CA GLN A 41 -9.68 3.17 22.22
C GLN A 41 -10.03 1.71 22.49
N TYR A 42 -9.68 1.23 23.68
CA TYR A 42 -10.05 -0.13 24.12
C TYR A 42 -11.57 -0.33 24.10
N GLY A 43 -12.01 -1.40 23.44
CA GLY A 43 -13.44 -1.69 23.28
C GLY A 43 -14.20 -0.78 22.30
N GLY A 44 -13.53 0.22 21.70
CA GLY A 44 -14.10 1.16 20.75
C GLY A 44 -13.83 0.77 19.29
N LEU A 45 -14.08 1.73 18.37
CA LEU A 45 -13.83 1.57 16.95
C LEU A 45 -12.34 1.40 16.64
N SER A 46 -12.02 0.38 15.84
CA SER A 46 -10.68 0.20 15.29
C SER A 46 -10.30 1.29 14.30
N GLY A 47 -9.01 1.61 14.22
CA GLY A 47 -8.45 2.45 13.16
C GLY A 47 -8.49 1.81 11.77
N PHE A 48 -8.82 0.52 11.66
CA PHE A 48 -8.81 -0.29 10.43
C PHE A 48 -10.16 -0.98 10.21
N PRO A 49 -10.49 -1.40 8.97
CA PRO A 49 -11.66 -2.25 8.72
C PRO A 49 -11.58 -3.56 9.51
N LYS A 50 -12.71 -3.96 10.09
CA LYS A 50 -12.85 -5.23 10.82
C LYS A 50 -14.21 -5.87 10.58
N PRO A 51 -14.29 -7.11 10.09
CA PRO A 51 -15.57 -7.81 9.86
C PRO A 51 -16.44 -7.92 11.12
N ARG A 52 -15.82 -7.96 12.31
CA ARG A 52 -16.58 -8.01 13.58
C ARG A 52 -17.29 -6.68 13.93
N GLU A 53 -16.90 -5.55 13.32
CA GLU A 53 -17.54 -4.26 13.54
C GLU A 53 -18.69 -4.02 12.57
N SER A 54 -18.63 -4.55 11.34
CA SER A 54 -19.62 -4.29 10.32
C SER A 54 -19.56 -5.34 9.21
N THR A 55 -20.74 -5.72 8.68
CA THR A 55 -20.86 -6.57 7.48
C THR A 55 -20.31 -5.91 6.22
N HIS A 56 -20.11 -4.58 6.26
CA HIS A 56 -19.49 -3.82 5.17
C HIS A 56 -17.97 -3.95 5.11
N ASP A 57 -17.33 -4.45 6.16
CA ASP A 57 -15.88 -4.69 6.24
C ASP A 57 -15.60 -6.13 5.79
N ALA A 58 -15.34 -6.33 4.49
CA ALA A 58 -15.21 -7.66 3.91
C ALA A 58 -14.00 -8.47 4.45
N PHE A 59 -12.94 -7.78 4.89
CA PHE A 59 -11.72 -8.41 5.42
C PHE A 59 -11.05 -7.52 6.45
N ILE A 60 -10.27 -8.13 7.35
CA ILE A 60 -9.42 -7.39 8.29
C ILE A 60 -8.31 -6.69 7.53
N ALA A 61 -8.02 -5.44 7.88
CA ALA A 61 -6.91 -4.69 7.32
C ALA A 61 -5.97 -4.19 8.42
N GLY A 62 -4.79 -3.68 8.05
CA GLY A 62 -3.75 -3.18 8.96
C GLY A 62 -2.37 -3.25 8.32
N HIS A 63 -2.08 -4.31 7.57
CA HIS A 63 -0.81 -4.51 6.86
C HIS A 63 -0.94 -4.15 5.37
N ALA A 64 0.16 -3.66 4.78
CA ALA A 64 0.21 -3.25 3.38
C ALA A 64 0.38 -4.43 2.42
N SER A 65 0.03 -4.21 1.16
CA SER A 65 0.35 -5.03 -0.02
C SER A 65 -0.41 -6.35 -0.16
N ASN A 66 -1.34 -6.71 0.74
CA ASN A 66 -2.06 -7.98 0.70
C ASN A 66 -3.44 -7.90 0.03
N SER A 67 -3.98 -6.71 -0.19
CA SER A 67 -5.38 -6.52 -0.62
C SER A 67 -5.71 -7.20 -1.95
N VAL A 68 -4.80 -7.13 -2.93
CA VAL A 68 -5.01 -7.72 -4.26
C VAL A 68 -5.08 -9.24 -4.17
N SER A 69 -4.19 -9.87 -3.41
CA SER A 69 -4.18 -11.34 -3.20
C SER A 69 -5.45 -11.82 -2.49
N VAL A 70 -5.87 -11.10 -1.44
CA VAL A 70 -7.11 -11.41 -0.71
C VAL A 70 -8.32 -11.26 -1.62
N ALA A 71 -8.40 -10.16 -2.37
CA ALA A 71 -9.50 -9.90 -3.29
C ALA A 71 -9.56 -10.93 -4.44
N LEU A 72 -8.39 -11.35 -4.97
CA LEU A 72 -8.34 -12.43 -5.95
C LEU A 72 -8.88 -13.75 -5.39
N GLY A 73 -8.52 -14.10 -4.15
CA GLY A 73 -9.07 -15.26 -3.45
C GLY A 73 -10.60 -15.20 -3.34
N MET A 74 -11.15 -14.03 -2.98
CA MET A 74 -12.61 -13.81 -2.93
C MET A 74 -13.26 -13.89 -4.30
N ALA A 75 -12.63 -13.36 -5.36
CA ALA A 75 -13.15 -13.43 -6.72
C ALA A 75 -13.21 -14.89 -7.23
N ARG A 76 -12.16 -15.68 -6.99
CA ARG A 76 -12.16 -17.11 -7.32
C ARG A 76 -13.21 -17.91 -6.54
N ALA A 77 -13.37 -17.61 -5.23
CA ALA A 77 -14.42 -18.24 -4.42
C ALA A 77 -15.81 -17.91 -4.95
N ARG A 78 -16.08 -16.64 -5.30
CA ARG A 78 -17.32 -16.23 -5.95
C ARG A 78 -17.61 -17.05 -7.21
N THR A 79 -16.60 -17.20 -8.09
CA THR A 79 -16.76 -17.96 -9.34
C THR A 79 -17.04 -19.44 -9.08
N LEU A 80 -16.33 -20.04 -8.16
CA LEU A 80 -16.53 -21.48 -7.79
C LEU A 80 -17.86 -21.74 -7.08
N LEU A 81 -18.35 -20.79 -6.29
CA LEU A 81 -19.64 -20.88 -5.58
C LEU A 81 -20.83 -20.41 -6.45
N HIS A 82 -20.56 -19.93 -7.66
CA HIS A 82 -21.57 -19.36 -8.55
C HIS A 82 -22.35 -18.19 -7.94
N ASP A 83 -21.67 -17.41 -7.07
CA ASP A 83 -22.23 -16.22 -6.47
C ASP A 83 -22.15 -15.04 -7.43
N ASP A 84 -22.99 -14.01 -7.17
CA ASP A 84 -23.08 -12.79 -7.98
C ASP A 84 -22.84 -11.54 -7.11
N TYR A 85 -21.56 -11.24 -6.83
CA TYR A 85 -21.12 -9.99 -6.18
C TYR A 85 -19.81 -9.49 -6.81
N SER A 86 -19.61 -8.17 -6.75
CA SER A 86 -18.37 -7.58 -7.21
C SER A 86 -17.28 -7.71 -6.14
N VAL A 87 -16.01 -7.83 -6.57
CA VAL A 87 -14.84 -7.82 -5.68
C VAL A 87 -13.92 -6.67 -6.05
N LEU A 88 -13.56 -5.88 -5.04
CA LEU A 88 -12.73 -4.69 -5.19
C LEU A 88 -11.53 -4.75 -4.23
N ALA A 89 -10.35 -4.40 -4.71
CA ALA A 89 -9.17 -4.09 -3.88
C ALA A 89 -8.89 -2.60 -3.97
N LEU A 90 -8.78 -1.89 -2.85
CA LEU A 90 -8.36 -0.49 -2.80
C LEU A 90 -6.94 -0.43 -2.23
N ILE A 91 -5.96 -0.18 -3.08
CA ILE A 91 -4.54 -0.14 -2.75
C ILE A 91 -3.95 1.26 -2.99
N GLY A 92 -3.08 1.70 -2.09
CA GLY A 92 -2.28 2.92 -2.27
C GLY A 92 -1.00 2.65 -3.07
N ASP A 93 -0.48 3.69 -3.69
CA ASP A 93 0.77 3.66 -4.46
C ASP A 93 1.99 3.27 -3.61
N GLY A 94 2.04 3.69 -2.33
CA GLY A 94 3.07 3.23 -1.39
C GLY A 94 2.99 1.72 -1.12
N ALA A 95 1.79 1.18 -0.90
CA ALA A 95 1.59 -0.25 -0.68
C ALA A 95 1.84 -1.09 -1.94
N LEU A 96 1.75 -0.48 -3.12
CA LEU A 96 2.09 -1.12 -4.39
C LEU A 96 3.60 -1.45 -4.49
N SER A 97 4.48 -0.81 -3.72
CA SER A 97 5.91 -1.12 -3.71
C SER A 97 6.25 -2.50 -3.09
N GLY A 98 5.34 -3.09 -2.33
CA GLY A 98 5.56 -4.40 -1.69
C GLY A 98 5.46 -5.58 -2.66
N GLY A 99 6.35 -6.58 -2.51
CA GLY A 99 6.43 -7.74 -3.39
C GLY A 99 5.12 -8.51 -3.52
N LEU A 100 4.40 -8.72 -2.42
CA LEU A 100 3.12 -9.43 -2.39
C LEU A 100 2.05 -8.74 -3.27
N ALA A 101 2.08 -7.41 -3.41
CA ALA A 101 1.19 -6.70 -4.33
C ALA A 101 1.45 -7.09 -5.79
N TYR A 102 2.74 -7.24 -6.18
CA TYR A 102 3.11 -7.70 -7.53
C TYR A 102 2.73 -9.15 -7.78
N GLU A 103 2.94 -10.03 -6.80
CA GLU A 103 2.50 -11.43 -6.87
C GLU A 103 0.98 -11.50 -7.09
N GLY A 104 0.23 -10.71 -6.30
CA GLY A 104 -1.21 -10.58 -6.44
C GLY A 104 -1.65 -10.06 -7.80
N LEU A 105 -1.04 -8.97 -8.29
CA LEU A 105 -1.34 -8.38 -9.59
C LEU A 105 -0.99 -9.34 -10.74
N ASN A 106 0.18 -9.96 -10.72
CA ASN A 106 0.61 -10.92 -11.73
C ASN A 106 -0.39 -12.08 -11.87
N ASN A 107 -0.81 -12.65 -10.73
CA ASN A 107 -1.77 -13.75 -10.74
C ASN A 107 -3.19 -13.28 -11.12
N ALA A 108 -3.63 -12.13 -10.62
CA ALA A 108 -4.96 -11.57 -10.91
C ALA A 108 -5.12 -11.25 -12.40
N GLY A 109 -4.14 -10.58 -13.01
CA GLY A 109 -4.19 -10.23 -14.42
C GLY A 109 -4.19 -11.46 -15.34
N ALA A 110 -3.38 -12.48 -15.01
CA ALA A 110 -3.33 -13.74 -15.77
C ALA A 110 -4.58 -14.61 -15.58
N SER A 111 -5.33 -14.42 -14.47
CA SER A 111 -6.43 -15.31 -14.11
C SER A 111 -7.70 -15.12 -14.94
N GLY A 112 -7.91 -13.94 -15.50
CA GLY A 112 -9.16 -13.55 -16.15
C GLY A 112 -10.36 -13.34 -15.20
N GLU A 113 -10.16 -13.50 -13.87
CA GLU A 113 -11.23 -13.30 -12.88
C GLU A 113 -11.71 -11.85 -12.84
N PRO A 114 -13.03 -11.59 -12.89
CA PRO A 114 -13.56 -10.24 -12.71
C PRO A 114 -13.22 -9.70 -11.32
N LEU A 115 -12.24 -8.79 -11.30
CA LEU A 115 -11.72 -8.14 -10.11
C LEU A 115 -11.40 -6.69 -10.44
N ILE A 116 -11.78 -5.76 -9.58
CA ILE A 116 -11.49 -4.34 -9.75
C ILE A 116 -10.42 -3.91 -8.74
N VAL A 117 -9.22 -3.60 -9.22
CA VAL A 117 -8.16 -2.99 -8.41
C VAL A 117 -8.24 -1.48 -8.56
N ILE A 118 -8.45 -0.77 -7.47
CA ILE A 118 -8.46 0.70 -7.43
C ILE A 118 -7.13 1.14 -6.85
N LEU A 119 -6.24 1.64 -7.71
CA LEU A 119 -4.96 2.20 -7.32
C LEU A 119 -5.15 3.69 -6.98
N ASN A 120 -5.05 4.03 -5.70
CA ASN A 120 -5.08 5.41 -5.22
C ASN A 120 -3.66 5.97 -5.21
N ASP A 121 -3.32 6.71 -6.24
CA ASP A 121 -1.99 7.29 -6.44
C ASP A 121 -1.97 8.76 -6.02
N ASN A 122 -1.20 9.08 -4.98
CA ASN A 122 -0.96 10.44 -4.51
C ASN A 122 0.54 10.81 -4.47
N GLY A 123 1.41 9.90 -4.93
CA GLY A 123 2.86 10.08 -4.97
C GLY A 123 3.56 9.93 -3.62
N MET A 124 2.83 9.44 -2.58
CA MET A 124 3.34 9.40 -1.21
C MET A 124 2.89 8.14 -0.47
N SER A 125 3.84 7.60 0.33
CA SER A 125 3.55 6.68 1.44
C SER A 125 3.45 7.50 2.76
N ILE A 126 4.31 7.25 3.72
CA ILE A 126 4.55 8.20 4.83
C ILE A 126 5.29 9.40 4.26
N ASP A 127 6.45 9.17 3.64
CA ASP A 127 7.24 10.11 2.83
C ASP A 127 6.92 9.97 1.33
N GLY A 128 7.70 10.65 0.47
CA GLY A 128 7.65 10.45 -0.98
C GLY A 128 7.95 8.99 -1.33
N ASN A 129 7.21 8.42 -2.29
CA ASN A 129 7.46 7.05 -2.74
C ASN A 129 8.81 6.93 -3.43
N VAL A 130 9.49 5.80 -3.23
CA VAL A 130 10.80 5.49 -3.80
C VAL A 130 10.69 4.42 -4.90
N GLY A 131 11.68 4.38 -5.79
CA GLY A 131 11.86 3.34 -6.80
C GLY A 131 11.19 3.61 -8.15
N ALA A 132 11.58 2.83 -9.15
CA ALA A 132 11.19 3.01 -10.56
C ALA A 132 9.67 2.93 -10.80
N VAL A 133 8.93 2.22 -9.97
CA VAL A 133 7.47 2.15 -10.07
C VAL A 133 6.82 3.49 -9.74
N SER A 134 7.33 4.20 -8.72
CA SER A 134 6.87 5.55 -8.40
C SER A 134 7.12 6.52 -9.56
N GLU A 135 8.26 6.43 -10.21
CA GLU A 135 8.58 7.21 -11.41
C GLU A 135 7.63 6.87 -12.56
N HIS A 136 7.37 5.57 -12.79
CA HIS A 136 6.44 5.12 -13.83
C HIS A 136 5.02 5.65 -13.59
N LEU A 137 4.51 5.58 -12.35
CA LEU A 137 3.22 6.18 -11.99
C LEU A 137 3.23 7.71 -12.21
N GLY A 138 4.34 8.38 -11.90
CA GLY A 138 4.56 9.79 -12.20
C GLY A 138 4.39 10.12 -13.68
N LEU A 139 4.97 9.31 -14.56
CA LEU A 139 4.82 9.43 -16.01
C LEU A 139 3.37 9.20 -16.47
N LEU A 140 2.68 8.23 -15.88
CA LEU A 140 1.27 7.97 -16.20
C LEU A 140 0.36 9.14 -15.77
N ARG A 141 0.61 9.75 -14.60
CA ARG A 141 -0.12 10.94 -14.13
C ARG A 141 -0.04 12.11 -15.11
N SER A 142 1.06 12.24 -15.83
CA SER A 142 1.27 13.32 -16.79
C SER A 142 0.57 13.13 -18.15
N LYS A 143 -0.10 11.98 -18.38
CA LYS A 143 -0.74 11.62 -19.68
C LYS A 143 -2.27 11.46 -19.59
N PRO A 144 -3.05 12.46 -19.21
CA PRO A 144 -4.53 12.34 -19.11
C PRO A 144 -5.21 12.08 -20.47
N ALA A 145 -4.56 12.41 -21.58
CA ALA A 145 -5.09 12.19 -22.93
C ALA A 145 -5.40 10.74 -23.26
N TYR A 146 -4.73 9.78 -22.61
CA TYR A 146 -4.97 8.35 -22.83
C TYR A 146 -6.35 7.90 -22.29
N TYR A 147 -6.76 8.41 -21.13
CA TYR A 147 -8.08 8.14 -20.57
C TYR A 147 -9.19 8.77 -21.41
N GLU A 148 -9.03 10.02 -21.83
CA GLU A 148 -10.01 10.72 -22.67
C GLU A 148 -10.18 10.04 -24.05
N PHE A 149 -9.10 9.54 -24.63
CA PHE A 149 -9.16 8.76 -25.86
C PHE A 149 -9.96 7.45 -25.69
N LYS A 150 -9.68 6.68 -24.61
CA LYS A 150 -10.45 5.44 -24.33
C LYS A 150 -11.93 5.72 -24.09
N LYS A 151 -12.24 6.80 -23.36
CA LYS A 151 -13.61 7.23 -23.10
C LYS A 151 -14.32 7.63 -24.39
N ALA A 152 -13.70 8.47 -25.22
CA ALA A 152 -14.27 8.89 -26.51
C ALA A 152 -14.50 7.69 -27.46
N TYR A 153 -13.57 6.73 -27.49
CA TYR A 153 -13.71 5.50 -28.27
C TYR A 153 -14.87 4.64 -27.79
N ARG A 154 -15.06 4.49 -26.47
CA ARG A 154 -16.22 3.81 -25.90
C ARG A 154 -17.52 4.52 -26.25
N ASP A 155 -17.59 5.84 -25.99
CA ASP A 155 -18.80 6.64 -26.23
C ASP A 155 -19.22 6.59 -27.72
N LEU A 156 -18.25 6.42 -28.64
CA LEU A 156 -18.50 6.22 -30.06
C LEU A 156 -19.11 4.84 -30.35
N LEU A 157 -18.66 3.79 -29.66
CA LEU A 157 -19.13 2.41 -29.86
C LEU A 157 -20.47 2.15 -29.15
N ASP A 158 -20.73 2.78 -28.00
CA ASP A 158 -21.98 2.64 -27.25
C ASP A 158 -23.20 3.25 -27.95
N ARG A 159 -23.00 4.09 -28.98
CA ARG A 159 -24.06 4.70 -29.76
C ARG A 159 -24.84 3.71 -30.64
N ASN A 160 -24.31 2.52 -30.92
CA ASN A 160 -24.95 1.49 -31.74
C ASN A 160 -24.84 0.09 -31.11
N ALA A 161 -25.93 -0.71 -31.16
CA ALA A 161 -25.95 -2.09 -30.62
C ALA A 161 -24.88 -3.01 -31.25
N VAL A 162 -24.54 -2.77 -32.53
CA VAL A 162 -23.45 -3.46 -33.26
C VAL A 162 -22.06 -3.06 -32.72
N GLY A 163 -21.91 -1.81 -32.28
CA GLY A 163 -20.66 -1.31 -31.70
C GLY A 163 -20.32 -1.99 -30.37
N ARG A 164 -21.31 -2.31 -29.54
CA ARG A 164 -21.11 -3.06 -28.28
C ARG A 164 -20.61 -4.47 -28.53
N ALA A 165 -21.24 -5.21 -29.44
CA ALA A 165 -20.82 -6.56 -29.82
C ALA A 165 -19.41 -6.58 -30.44
N VAL A 166 -19.05 -5.53 -31.21
CA VAL A 166 -17.71 -5.34 -31.79
C VAL A 166 -16.69 -4.98 -30.71
N TYR A 167 -17.08 -4.21 -29.69
CA TYR A 167 -16.20 -3.86 -28.56
C TYR A 167 -15.85 -5.11 -27.74
N ASP A 168 -16.84 -5.93 -27.38
CA ASP A 168 -16.69 -7.15 -26.60
C ASP A 168 -15.88 -8.21 -27.38
N PHE A 169 -16.16 -8.40 -28.67
CA PHE A 169 -15.41 -9.30 -29.55
C PHE A 169 -13.95 -8.84 -29.75
N ASN A 170 -13.75 -7.53 -29.92
CA ASN A 170 -12.41 -6.95 -30.05
C ASN A 170 -11.62 -6.97 -28.75
N HIS A 171 -12.27 -6.99 -27.58
CA HIS A 171 -11.60 -7.06 -26.29
C HIS A 171 -10.92 -8.43 -26.10
N HIS A 172 -11.54 -9.50 -26.57
CA HIS A 172 -10.96 -10.87 -26.51
C HIS A 172 -9.92 -11.17 -27.60
N LEU A 173 -10.03 -10.58 -28.79
CA LEU A 173 -9.12 -10.88 -29.91
C LEU A 173 -7.86 -10.00 -30.00
N LYS A 174 -7.78 -8.87 -29.27
CA LYS A 174 -6.82 -7.80 -29.57
C LYS A 174 -5.60 -7.69 -28.67
N THR A 175 -5.31 -8.64 -27.80
CA THR A 175 -4.07 -8.57 -26.99
C THR A 175 -2.82 -8.51 -27.89
N ASN A 176 -2.79 -9.22 -29.01
CA ASN A 176 -1.64 -9.22 -29.91
C ASN A 176 -1.66 -8.10 -30.97
N LEU A 177 -2.84 -7.66 -31.43
CA LEU A 177 -2.97 -6.58 -32.41
C LEU A 177 -2.84 -5.20 -31.77
N LYS A 178 -3.28 -5.05 -30.50
CA LYS A 178 -3.12 -3.83 -29.70
C LYS A 178 -1.65 -3.50 -29.41
N LYS A 179 -0.83 -4.53 -29.13
CA LYS A 179 0.62 -4.37 -28.90
C LYS A 179 1.36 -3.84 -30.13
N ALA A 180 0.85 -4.12 -31.34
CA ALA A 180 1.46 -3.66 -32.58
C ALA A 180 1.05 -2.22 -32.97
N LEU A 181 -0.10 -1.73 -32.50
CA LEU A 181 -0.68 -0.45 -32.93
C LEU A 181 -0.60 0.66 -31.88
N LEU A 182 -0.38 0.34 -30.60
CA LEU A 182 -0.25 1.32 -29.51
C LEU A 182 1.12 1.15 -28.83
N PRO A 183 2.11 1.97 -29.16
CA PRO A 183 3.49 1.82 -28.67
C PRO A 183 3.69 2.14 -27.17
N ASN A 184 2.66 2.30 -26.37
CA ASN A 184 2.73 2.65 -24.94
C ASN A 184 1.67 1.92 -24.12
N SER A 185 1.72 0.56 -24.06
CA SER A 185 0.98 -0.16 -23.03
C SER A 185 1.55 0.17 -21.65
N THR A 186 0.67 0.23 -20.65
CA THR A 186 1.11 0.35 -19.25
C THR A 186 1.57 -1.03 -18.76
N MET A 187 2.45 -1.07 -17.75
CA MET A 187 2.87 -2.34 -17.14
C MET A 187 1.65 -3.16 -16.64
N PHE A 188 0.56 -2.51 -16.25
CA PHE A 188 -0.67 -3.19 -15.81
C PHE A 188 -1.40 -3.87 -16.98
N GLU A 189 -1.40 -3.27 -18.16
CA GLU A 189 -1.96 -3.89 -19.38
C GLU A 189 -1.10 -5.07 -19.82
N ASP A 190 0.22 -5.00 -19.66
CA ASP A 190 1.14 -6.11 -19.93
C ASP A 190 0.93 -7.28 -18.96
N MET A 191 0.53 -7.01 -17.72
CA MET A 191 0.11 -8.02 -16.75
C MET A 191 -1.28 -8.62 -17.04
N GLY A 192 -2.06 -8.08 -17.98
CA GLY A 192 -3.38 -8.61 -18.36
C GLY A 192 -4.59 -7.83 -17.82
N PHE A 193 -4.38 -6.69 -17.17
CA PHE A 193 -5.49 -5.84 -16.72
C PHE A 193 -6.03 -4.96 -17.84
N THR A 194 -7.32 -4.68 -17.79
CA THR A 194 -7.88 -3.51 -18.45
C THR A 194 -7.58 -2.27 -17.62
N TYR A 195 -6.69 -1.42 -18.12
CA TYR A 195 -6.31 -0.20 -17.42
C TYR A 195 -7.27 0.95 -17.72
N LEU A 196 -7.82 1.57 -16.68
CA LEU A 196 -8.69 2.77 -16.72
C LEU A 196 -8.05 3.89 -15.90
N GLY A 197 -7.54 4.91 -16.55
CA GLY A 197 -6.93 6.04 -15.85
C GLY A 197 -5.86 6.76 -16.67
N PRO A 198 -5.17 7.74 -16.02
CA PRO A 198 -5.46 8.25 -14.68
C PRO A 198 -6.77 9.06 -14.60
N VAL A 199 -7.53 8.87 -13.51
CA VAL A 199 -8.79 9.57 -13.24
C VAL A 199 -8.60 10.55 -12.09
N ASN A 200 -9.23 11.72 -12.14
CA ASN A 200 -9.20 12.67 -11.04
C ASN A 200 -9.97 12.12 -9.82
N GLY A 201 -9.26 11.76 -8.75
CA GLY A 201 -9.83 11.21 -7.52
C GLY A 201 -10.64 12.18 -6.68
N HIS A 202 -10.60 13.48 -7.01
CA HIS A 202 -11.41 14.52 -6.36
C HIS A 202 -12.69 14.84 -7.16
N ASP A 203 -12.89 14.22 -8.33
CA ASP A 203 -14.13 14.31 -9.11
C ASP A 203 -14.99 13.04 -8.90
N VAL A 204 -15.98 13.17 -7.99
CA VAL A 204 -16.88 12.05 -7.65
C VAL A 204 -17.73 11.62 -8.86
N GLY A 205 -18.09 12.53 -9.76
CA GLY A 205 -18.85 12.23 -10.97
C GLY A 205 -18.05 11.35 -11.92
N GLN A 206 -16.82 11.76 -12.25
CA GLN A 206 -15.91 11.02 -13.10
C GLN A 206 -15.60 9.63 -12.50
N LEU A 207 -15.28 9.58 -11.20
CA LEU A 207 -15.02 8.31 -10.50
C LEU A 207 -16.23 7.36 -10.55
N THR A 208 -17.43 7.88 -10.28
CA THR A 208 -18.66 7.07 -10.32
C THR A 208 -18.90 6.47 -11.72
N SER A 209 -18.70 7.26 -12.77
CA SER A 209 -18.85 6.79 -14.15
C SER A 209 -17.78 5.73 -14.51
N THR A 210 -16.54 5.96 -14.10
CA THR A 210 -15.43 5.01 -14.33
C THR A 210 -15.64 3.69 -13.58
N LEU A 211 -16.10 3.74 -12.34
CA LEU A 211 -16.35 2.55 -11.53
C LEU A 211 -17.56 1.74 -12.07
N LYS A 212 -18.62 2.40 -12.57
CA LYS A 212 -19.69 1.70 -13.29
C LYS A 212 -19.16 1.00 -14.53
N TRP A 213 -18.35 1.69 -15.32
CA TRP A 213 -17.71 1.07 -16.47
C TRP A 213 -16.83 -0.12 -16.09
N ALA A 214 -15.99 0.00 -15.06
CA ALA A 214 -15.16 -1.10 -14.56
C ALA A 214 -16.02 -2.32 -14.15
N LYS A 215 -17.18 -2.09 -13.51
CA LYS A 215 -18.12 -3.14 -13.11
C LYS A 215 -18.68 -3.91 -14.30
N ASP A 216 -18.97 -3.22 -15.40
CA ASP A 216 -19.61 -3.79 -16.60
C ASP A 216 -18.61 -4.60 -17.47
N LEU A 217 -17.29 -4.46 -17.27
CA LEU A 217 -16.27 -5.09 -18.12
C LEU A 217 -16.10 -6.59 -17.88
N ASN A 218 -16.52 -7.10 -16.74
CA ASN A 218 -16.45 -8.53 -16.37
C ASN A 218 -15.09 -9.19 -16.64
N CYS A 219 -14.00 -8.51 -16.33
CA CYS A 219 -12.61 -8.95 -16.49
C CYS A 219 -11.74 -8.30 -15.41
N PRO A 220 -10.44 -8.65 -15.28
CA PRO A 220 -9.52 -7.91 -14.40
C PRO A 220 -9.39 -6.45 -14.85
N VAL A 221 -9.73 -5.51 -13.98
CA VAL A 221 -9.67 -4.07 -14.24
C VAL A 221 -8.79 -3.39 -13.20
N LEU A 222 -7.91 -2.49 -13.64
CA LEU A 222 -7.18 -1.58 -12.77
C LEU A 222 -7.65 -0.13 -13.04
N VAL A 223 -8.25 0.48 -12.03
CA VAL A 223 -8.66 1.88 -12.04
C VAL A 223 -7.58 2.71 -11.35
N HIS A 224 -6.80 3.47 -12.13
CA HIS A 224 -5.76 4.36 -11.62
C HIS A 224 -6.36 5.71 -11.26
N VAL A 225 -6.38 6.03 -9.99
CA VAL A 225 -6.99 7.24 -9.42
C VAL A 225 -5.90 8.17 -8.90
N HIS A 226 -5.78 9.36 -9.47
CA HIS A 226 -4.85 10.38 -9.01
C HIS A 226 -5.50 11.25 -7.95
N THR A 227 -4.87 11.34 -6.78
CA THR A 227 -5.33 12.17 -5.65
C THR A 227 -4.22 13.07 -5.11
N LYS A 228 -4.59 14.05 -4.32
CA LYS A 228 -3.68 14.87 -3.52
C LYS A 228 -3.90 14.54 -2.04
N LYS A 229 -2.85 14.09 -1.34
CA LYS A 229 -2.89 13.80 0.10
C LYS A 229 -3.21 15.07 0.89
N GLY A 230 -4.13 14.98 1.86
CA GLY A 230 -4.57 16.12 2.67
C GLY A 230 -5.52 17.10 1.98
N LYS A 231 -6.01 16.80 0.76
CA LYS A 231 -6.89 17.67 -0.02
C LYS A 231 -8.09 18.19 0.76
N GLY A 232 -8.25 19.51 0.79
CA GLY A 232 -9.33 20.21 1.50
C GLY A 232 -8.94 20.72 2.88
N TYR A 233 -7.72 20.39 3.37
CA TYR A 233 -7.17 20.93 4.60
C TYR A 233 -5.77 21.49 4.35
N PRO A 234 -5.62 22.83 4.19
CA PRO A 234 -4.37 23.44 3.76
C PRO A 234 -3.12 23.08 4.58
N PRO A 235 -3.19 22.88 5.92
CA PRO A 235 -2.03 22.41 6.67
C PRO A 235 -1.55 21.01 6.23
N ALA A 236 -2.48 20.07 5.99
CA ALA A 236 -2.15 18.72 5.52
C ALA A 236 -1.71 18.69 4.04
N GLU A 237 -2.19 19.65 3.22
CA GLU A 237 -1.72 19.78 1.84
C GLU A 237 -0.27 20.27 1.74
N ARG A 238 0.20 21.02 2.75
CA ARG A 238 1.56 21.57 2.81
C ARG A 238 2.56 20.64 3.47
N GLU A 239 2.14 19.89 4.50
CA GLU A 239 2.98 18.97 5.28
C GLU A 239 2.30 17.58 5.36
N PRO A 240 2.08 16.89 4.23
CA PRO A 240 1.23 15.68 4.18
C PRO A 240 1.79 14.50 4.99
N GLU A 241 3.12 14.39 5.13
CA GLU A 241 3.79 13.39 5.96
C GLU A 241 3.39 13.55 7.43
N ARG A 242 3.32 14.77 7.94
CA ARG A 242 2.97 15.10 9.31
C ARG A 242 1.52 14.75 9.67
N TYR A 243 0.64 14.71 8.67
CA TYR A 243 -0.77 14.38 8.80
C TYR A 243 -1.09 12.94 8.36
N HIS A 244 -0.07 12.10 8.16
CA HIS A 244 -0.28 10.70 7.76
C HIS A 244 -0.95 9.87 8.86
N GLY A 245 -0.45 9.94 10.09
CA GLY A 245 -0.98 9.25 11.27
C GLY A 245 -1.05 10.22 12.45
N VAL A 246 -2.23 10.78 12.71
CA VAL A 246 -2.40 11.79 13.75
C VAL A 246 -3.37 11.35 14.85
N GLY A 247 -3.09 11.74 16.09
CA GLY A 247 -4.03 11.68 17.19
C GLY A 247 -5.10 12.79 17.11
N LYS A 248 -5.83 13.02 18.18
CA LYS A 248 -6.79 14.13 18.27
C LYS A 248 -6.03 15.47 18.27
N PHE A 249 -6.46 16.41 17.43
CA PHE A 249 -5.91 17.77 17.38
C PHE A 249 -7.02 18.79 17.06
N ASP A 250 -6.77 20.05 17.37
CA ASP A 250 -7.66 21.15 16.98
C ASP A 250 -7.40 21.50 15.48
N PRO A 251 -8.42 21.37 14.60
CA PRO A 251 -8.25 21.68 13.18
C PRO A 251 -7.83 23.13 12.88
N LYS A 252 -8.08 24.07 13.81
CA LYS A 252 -7.64 25.47 13.67
C LYS A 252 -6.16 25.66 13.97
N MET A 253 -5.65 24.89 14.95
CA MET A 253 -4.25 24.95 15.40
C MET A 253 -3.32 24.01 14.62
N GLY A 254 -3.88 22.94 14.01
CA GLY A 254 -3.11 21.87 13.39
C GLY A 254 -2.47 20.93 14.42
N VAL A 255 -1.68 19.99 13.93
CA VAL A 255 -0.93 19.04 14.77
C VAL A 255 0.21 19.77 15.49
N PRO A 256 0.40 19.61 16.82
CA PRO A 256 1.54 20.21 17.54
C PRO A 256 2.89 19.76 17.00
N ARG A 257 3.89 20.63 17.05
CA ARG A 257 5.30 20.30 16.74
C ARG A 257 6.04 19.97 18.05
N GLU A 258 5.73 18.83 18.62
CA GLU A 258 6.46 18.36 19.79
C GLU A 258 7.65 17.49 19.36
N LYS A 259 8.85 17.83 19.79
CA LYS A 259 10.02 16.94 19.71
C LYS A 259 9.87 15.92 20.85
N LYS A 260 9.48 14.69 20.54
CA LYS A 260 9.43 13.62 21.53
C LYS A 260 10.84 13.04 21.70
N THR A 261 11.26 12.86 22.94
CA THR A 261 12.38 12.01 23.26
C THR A 261 11.83 10.62 23.56
N ASP A 262 11.98 9.71 22.63
CA ASP A 262 11.61 8.30 22.73
C ASP A 262 12.81 7.41 22.37
N PHE A 263 12.65 6.10 22.49
CA PHE A 263 13.73 5.15 22.18
C PHE A 263 14.22 5.27 20.74
N SER A 264 13.31 5.52 19.77
CA SER A 264 13.68 5.70 18.36
C SER A 264 14.57 6.93 18.16
N ALA A 265 14.28 8.06 18.84
CA ALA A 265 15.10 9.26 18.77
C ALA A 265 16.51 9.02 19.36
N VAL A 266 16.58 8.37 20.52
CA VAL A 266 17.88 8.03 21.15
C VAL A 266 18.67 7.08 20.26
N PHE A 267 18.04 6.04 19.70
CA PHE A 267 18.67 5.12 18.76
C PHE A 267 19.25 5.85 17.56
N GLY A 268 18.48 6.76 16.94
CA GLY A 268 18.93 7.51 15.76
C GLY A 268 20.12 8.41 16.07
N GLU A 269 20.10 9.12 17.21
CA GLU A 269 21.23 9.96 17.66
C GLU A 269 22.51 9.12 17.89
N GLU A 270 22.40 7.96 18.55
CA GLU A 270 23.57 7.09 18.79
C GLU A 270 24.07 6.46 17.49
N LEU A 271 23.18 6.04 16.59
CA LEU A 271 23.57 5.50 15.28
C LEU A 271 24.32 6.53 14.43
N CYS A 272 23.91 7.81 14.47
CA CYS A 272 24.66 8.91 13.83
C CYS A 272 26.08 9.07 14.40
N LYS A 273 26.25 8.94 15.73
CA LYS A 273 27.56 9.01 16.35
C LYS A 273 28.47 7.83 15.92
N ILE A 274 27.91 6.63 15.86
CA ILE A 274 28.62 5.43 15.38
C ILE A 274 29.00 5.59 13.91
N ALA A 275 28.06 5.99 13.06
CA ALA A 275 28.27 6.21 11.63
C ALA A 275 29.33 7.30 11.33
N LYS A 276 29.52 8.27 12.24
CA LYS A 276 30.58 9.27 12.15
C LYS A 276 31.95 8.67 12.36
N SER A 277 32.09 7.68 13.26
CA SER A 277 33.36 7.04 13.59
C SER A 277 33.68 5.82 12.74
N ASP A 278 32.65 5.18 12.17
CA ASP A 278 32.76 3.98 11.35
C ASP A 278 32.05 4.16 10.01
N ALA A 279 32.86 4.21 8.95
CA ALA A 279 32.34 4.38 7.58
C ALA A 279 31.67 3.12 7.02
N SER A 280 31.85 1.94 7.64
CA SER A 280 31.18 0.70 7.24
C SER A 280 29.70 0.67 7.61
N VAL A 281 29.29 1.48 8.61
CA VAL A 281 27.90 1.50 9.10
C VAL A 281 26.98 2.19 8.11
N CYS A 282 25.94 1.49 7.72
CA CYS A 282 24.85 2.00 6.89
C CYS A 282 23.49 1.60 7.48
N ALA A 283 22.44 2.34 7.14
CA ALA A 283 21.09 2.10 7.66
C ALA A 283 20.09 1.82 6.53
N ILE A 284 19.21 0.87 6.76
CA ILE A 284 18.16 0.46 5.82
C ILE A 284 16.83 0.50 6.55
N THR A 285 15.79 1.03 5.91
CA THR A 285 14.42 0.98 6.42
C THR A 285 13.42 0.69 5.30
N ALA A 286 12.21 0.34 5.68
CA ALA A 286 11.12 0.03 4.74
C ALA A 286 9.96 1.03 4.91
N ALA A 287 10.11 2.25 4.39
CA ALA A 287 9.19 3.38 4.50
C ALA A 287 8.91 3.83 5.96
N MET A 288 9.90 3.67 6.86
CA MET A 288 9.76 3.96 8.29
C MET A 288 10.85 4.91 8.82
N ARG A 289 11.46 5.73 7.94
CA ARG A 289 12.59 6.61 8.27
C ARG A 289 12.40 7.40 9.57
N ASP A 290 11.33 8.20 9.64
CA ASP A 290 11.09 9.07 10.80
C ASP A 290 10.63 8.26 12.02
N GLY A 291 9.83 7.23 11.79
CA GLY A 291 9.31 6.38 12.85
C GLY A 291 10.35 5.51 13.56
N THR A 292 11.49 5.23 12.92
CA THR A 292 12.61 4.49 13.49
C THR A 292 13.77 5.39 13.90
N GLY A 293 13.59 6.73 13.87
CA GLY A 293 14.60 7.71 14.30
C GLY A 293 15.73 7.95 13.29
N LEU A 294 15.61 7.47 12.05
CA LEU A 294 16.68 7.56 11.05
C LEU A 294 16.73 8.89 10.27
N HIS A 295 15.89 9.85 10.62
CA HIS A 295 15.80 11.14 9.92
C HIS A 295 17.16 11.85 9.85
N GLU A 296 17.80 12.05 11.00
CA GLU A 296 19.10 12.75 11.10
C GLU A 296 20.20 12.02 10.32
N LEU A 297 20.26 10.69 10.40
CA LEU A 297 21.22 9.89 9.65
C LEU A 297 21.01 10.03 8.14
N SER A 298 19.76 10.06 7.68
CA SER A 298 19.43 10.22 6.26
C SER A 298 19.87 11.59 5.70
N GLU A 299 19.90 12.63 6.54
CA GLU A 299 20.36 13.97 6.15
C GLU A 299 21.90 14.10 6.20
N GLN A 300 22.53 13.54 7.25
CA GLN A 300 23.97 13.65 7.44
C GLN A 300 24.77 12.69 6.54
N TYR A 301 24.22 11.51 6.27
CA TYR A 301 24.90 10.43 5.52
C TYR A 301 23.97 9.84 4.43
N PRO A 302 23.53 10.63 3.45
CA PRO A 302 22.54 10.18 2.43
C PRO A 302 23.05 8.99 1.62
N ASP A 303 24.35 8.86 1.38
CA ASP A 303 24.96 7.75 0.63
C ASP A 303 25.03 6.44 1.44
N ARG A 304 24.69 6.48 2.72
CA ARG A 304 24.69 5.33 3.65
C ARG A 304 23.31 5.09 4.26
N PHE A 305 22.30 5.75 3.74
CA PHE A 305 20.90 5.56 4.12
C PHE A 305 20.10 5.05 2.93
N PHE A 306 19.32 3.98 3.14
CA PHE A 306 18.52 3.34 2.10
C PHE A 306 17.09 3.12 2.58
N ASP A 307 16.14 3.83 1.99
CA ASP A 307 14.72 3.51 2.12
C ASP A 307 14.29 2.67 0.92
N VAL A 308 13.82 1.46 1.18
CA VAL A 308 13.44 0.51 0.13
C VAL A 308 11.94 0.52 -0.19
N GLY A 309 11.18 1.45 0.39
CA GLY A 309 9.72 1.42 0.34
C GLY A 309 9.15 0.33 1.24
N ILE A 310 7.88 -0.04 1.07
CA ILE A 310 7.24 -1.09 1.90
C ILE A 310 7.68 -2.47 1.39
N ALA A 311 8.94 -2.84 1.68
CA ALA A 311 9.59 -4.05 1.16
C ALA A 311 10.57 -4.65 2.19
N GLU A 312 10.05 -5.12 3.31
CA GLU A 312 10.84 -5.56 4.47
C GLU A 312 11.76 -6.76 4.12
N GLY A 313 11.27 -7.73 3.35
CA GLY A 313 12.07 -8.85 2.87
C GLY A 313 13.25 -8.40 2.00
N HIS A 314 13.02 -7.42 1.10
CA HIS A 314 14.08 -6.82 0.29
C HIS A 314 15.11 -6.09 1.17
N ALA A 315 14.67 -5.37 2.21
CA ALA A 315 15.56 -4.67 3.14
C ALA A 315 16.56 -5.64 3.78
N VAL A 316 16.10 -6.78 4.27
CA VAL A 316 16.95 -7.79 4.92
C VAL A 316 17.86 -8.49 3.92
N ALA A 317 17.36 -8.90 2.74
CA ALA A 317 18.18 -9.52 1.70
C ALA A 317 19.28 -8.57 1.18
N MET A 318 18.96 -7.28 1.00
CA MET A 318 19.93 -6.25 0.62
C MET A 318 20.99 -6.05 1.71
N ALA A 319 20.57 -6.03 3.00
CA ALA A 319 21.49 -5.95 4.13
C ALA A 319 22.47 -7.12 4.15
N ALA A 320 22.00 -8.34 3.91
CA ALA A 320 22.85 -9.52 3.81
C ALA A 320 23.90 -9.37 2.69
N GLY A 321 23.47 -8.86 1.51
CA GLY A 321 24.39 -8.55 0.41
C GLY A 321 25.47 -7.51 0.79
N MET A 322 25.08 -6.45 1.52
CA MET A 322 26.02 -5.42 2.01
C MET A 322 26.98 -5.97 3.05
N ALA A 323 26.49 -6.76 4.01
CA ALA A 323 27.31 -7.40 5.02
C ALA A 323 28.34 -8.36 4.38
N LYS A 324 27.96 -9.07 3.33
CA LYS A 324 28.88 -9.94 2.56
C LYS A 324 30.05 -9.17 1.92
N GLN A 325 29.86 -7.88 1.64
CA GLN A 325 30.92 -6.99 1.10
C GLN A 325 31.67 -6.20 2.18
N GLY A 326 31.45 -6.51 3.46
CA GLY A 326 32.19 -5.92 4.57
C GLY A 326 31.58 -4.64 5.15
N LEU A 327 30.33 -4.31 4.82
CA LEU A 327 29.60 -3.26 5.50
C LEU A 327 28.92 -3.79 6.78
N THR A 328 28.53 -2.87 7.65
CA THR A 328 27.76 -3.14 8.87
C THR A 328 26.35 -2.54 8.71
N PRO A 329 25.44 -3.25 8.04
CA PRO A 329 24.09 -2.74 7.82
C PRO A 329 23.23 -2.85 9.08
N VAL A 330 22.48 -1.78 9.36
CA VAL A 330 21.48 -1.69 10.42
C VAL A 330 20.12 -1.60 9.76
N VAL A 331 19.29 -2.63 9.91
CA VAL A 331 17.93 -2.71 9.38
C VAL A 331 16.96 -2.26 10.47
N ALA A 332 16.36 -1.08 10.32
CA ALA A 332 15.42 -0.52 11.29
C ALA A 332 13.99 -0.65 10.80
N ILE A 333 13.22 -1.55 11.41
CA ILE A 333 11.86 -1.94 11.02
C ILE A 333 11.00 -2.15 12.26
N TYR A 334 9.69 -1.85 12.16
CA TYR A 334 8.74 -2.15 13.23
C TYR A 334 8.57 -3.66 13.42
N SER A 335 8.46 -4.08 14.68
CA SER A 335 8.37 -5.47 15.10
C SER A 335 7.33 -6.28 14.30
N SER A 336 6.08 -5.82 14.22
CA SER A 336 5.03 -6.55 13.49
C SER A 336 5.28 -6.65 11.99
N PHE A 337 6.07 -5.75 11.39
CA PHE A 337 6.40 -5.78 9.97
C PHE A 337 7.65 -6.60 9.66
N LEU A 338 8.58 -6.73 10.62
CA LEU A 338 9.75 -7.60 10.47
C LEU A 338 9.38 -9.08 10.25
N GLN A 339 8.17 -9.50 10.66
CA GLN A 339 7.66 -10.85 10.39
C GLN A 339 7.66 -11.21 8.88
N ARG A 340 7.55 -10.21 8.00
CA ARG A 340 7.62 -10.42 6.54
C ARG A 340 8.99 -10.78 6.02
N ALA A 341 10.02 -10.58 6.81
CA ALA A 341 11.41 -10.87 6.47
C ALA A 341 11.96 -12.10 7.21
N TYR A 342 11.09 -12.90 7.83
CA TYR A 342 11.51 -14.07 8.63
C TYR A 342 12.33 -15.07 7.80
N ASP A 343 11.91 -15.38 6.58
CA ASP A 343 12.65 -16.25 5.67
C ASP A 343 14.03 -15.68 5.33
N GLN A 344 14.12 -14.36 5.02
CA GLN A 344 15.37 -13.69 4.66
C GLN A 344 16.33 -13.61 5.86
N LEU A 345 15.82 -13.51 7.08
CA LEU A 345 16.65 -13.59 8.28
C LEU A 345 17.29 -14.97 8.44
N ILE A 346 16.54 -16.03 8.16
CA ILE A 346 17.06 -17.41 8.20
C ILE A 346 18.02 -17.66 7.03
N HIS A 347 17.51 -17.53 5.80
CA HIS A 347 18.19 -17.98 4.58
C HIS A 347 19.34 -17.03 4.18
N ASP A 348 19.06 -15.73 4.09
CA ASP A 348 20.04 -14.80 3.53
C ASP A 348 21.05 -14.33 4.57
N THR A 349 20.66 -14.24 5.85
CA THR A 349 21.50 -13.72 6.93
C THR A 349 22.14 -14.84 7.76
N ALA A 350 21.35 -15.64 8.47
CA ALA A 350 21.85 -16.56 9.48
C ALA A 350 22.58 -17.76 8.87
N LEU A 351 22.07 -18.39 7.81
CA LEU A 351 22.74 -19.48 7.12
C LEU A 351 24.10 -19.09 6.51
N SER A 352 24.24 -17.81 6.16
CA SER A 352 25.49 -17.25 5.62
C SER A 352 26.42 -16.67 6.68
N ASP A 353 26.05 -16.76 7.96
CA ASP A 353 26.78 -16.22 9.12
C ASP A 353 27.20 -14.74 8.92
N LEU A 354 26.24 -13.90 8.49
CA LEU A 354 26.48 -12.50 8.15
C LEU A 354 26.10 -11.58 9.30
N HIS A 355 26.94 -10.58 9.53
CA HIS A 355 26.71 -9.57 10.55
C HIS A 355 25.73 -8.51 10.07
N VAL A 356 24.46 -8.70 10.36
CA VAL A 356 23.36 -7.75 10.13
C VAL A 356 22.73 -7.37 11.47
N VAL A 357 22.61 -6.08 11.75
CA VAL A 357 21.95 -5.59 12.97
C VAL A 357 20.49 -5.28 12.65
N CYS A 358 19.55 -5.91 13.37
CA CYS A 358 18.12 -5.61 13.28
C CYS A 358 17.72 -4.70 14.45
N ALA A 359 17.44 -3.44 14.17
CA ALA A 359 16.87 -2.49 15.13
C ALA A 359 15.33 -2.59 15.07
N VAL A 360 14.77 -3.38 15.99
CA VAL A 360 13.35 -3.71 16.01
C VAL A 360 12.61 -2.67 16.84
N ASP A 361 11.89 -1.78 16.18
CA ASP A 361 11.12 -0.72 16.83
C ASP A 361 9.68 -1.20 17.12
N ARG A 362 8.98 -0.57 18.06
CA ARG A 362 7.60 -0.87 18.46
C ARG A 362 7.38 -2.32 18.89
N ALA A 363 8.38 -2.93 19.53
CA ALA A 363 8.18 -4.22 20.21
C ALA A 363 7.21 -4.05 21.40
N GLY A 364 6.37 -5.06 21.61
CA GLY A 364 5.35 -5.07 22.64
C GLY A 364 3.95 -4.67 22.18
N MET A 365 3.13 -4.18 23.11
CA MET A 365 1.72 -3.86 22.86
C MET A 365 1.55 -2.48 22.26
N VAL A 366 0.94 -2.41 21.07
CA VAL A 366 0.62 -1.15 20.38
C VAL A 366 -0.89 -0.91 20.47
N GLY A 367 -1.30 -0.21 21.53
CA GLY A 367 -2.73 -0.09 21.89
C GLY A 367 -3.58 0.64 20.84
N ALA A 368 -3.08 1.75 20.28
CA ALA A 368 -3.86 2.59 19.36
C ALA A 368 -4.15 1.90 17.99
N ASP A 369 -3.24 1.05 17.52
CA ASP A 369 -3.38 0.31 16.25
C ASP A 369 -3.97 -1.08 16.47
N GLY A 370 -3.90 -1.61 17.68
CA GLY A 370 -4.53 -2.86 18.10
C GLY A 370 -3.83 -4.12 17.60
N GLU A 371 -4.56 -5.21 17.54
CA GLU A 371 -4.05 -6.56 17.30
C GLU A 371 -3.25 -6.74 16.01
N THR A 372 -3.44 -5.89 15.03
CA THR A 372 -2.70 -5.99 13.75
C THR A 372 -1.28 -5.43 13.82
N HIS A 373 -0.95 -4.71 14.91
CA HIS A 373 0.33 -4.01 15.06
C HIS A 373 1.10 -4.40 16.32
N HIS A 374 0.60 -5.33 17.13
CA HIS A 374 1.33 -5.80 18.32
C HIS A 374 2.64 -6.47 17.93
N GLY A 375 3.75 -5.99 18.48
CA GLY A 375 5.09 -6.54 18.32
C GLY A 375 5.41 -7.57 19.40
N ILE A 376 4.71 -8.70 19.41
CA ILE A 376 4.78 -9.70 20.49
C ILE A 376 5.42 -11.02 20.06
N PHE A 377 5.74 -11.18 18.77
CA PHE A 377 6.27 -12.43 18.24
C PHE A 377 7.75 -12.38 17.92
N ASP A 378 8.33 -11.21 17.79
CA ASP A 378 9.71 -10.96 17.33
C ASP A 378 10.76 -11.63 18.23
N ALA A 379 10.68 -11.45 19.54
CA ALA A 379 11.62 -12.13 20.45
C ALA A 379 11.58 -13.66 20.30
N THR A 380 10.39 -14.26 20.12
CA THR A 380 10.23 -15.70 19.95
C THR A 380 10.88 -16.17 18.66
N PHE A 381 10.47 -15.63 17.49
CA PHE A 381 10.95 -16.17 16.22
C PHE A 381 12.44 -15.80 15.97
N LEU A 382 12.93 -14.67 16.48
CA LEU A 382 14.33 -14.31 16.35
C LEU A 382 15.24 -15.20 17.21
N SER A 383 14.81 -15.56 18.44
CA SER A 383 15.61 -16.42 19.33
C SER A 383 15.73 -17.88 18.87
N GLU A 384 14.84 -18.31 17.96
CA GLU A 384 14.91 -19.66 17.38
C GLU A 384 15.86 -19.75 16.17
N ILE A 385 16.31 -18.62 15.62
CA ILE A 385 17.23 -18.60 14.48
C ILE A 385 18.65 -18.84 14.98
N PRO A 386 19.38 -19.85 14.46
CA PRO A 386 20.79 -20.09 14.82
C PRO A 386 21.65 -18.85 14.50
N ASN A 387 22.66 -18.63 15.34
CA ASN A 387 23.59 -17.50 15.23
C ASN A 387 22.96 -16.11 15.42
N MET A 388 21.69 -16.03 15.84
CA MET A 388 21.02 -14.77 16.18
C MET A 388 21.20 -14.45 17.67
N THR A 389 21.62 -13.23 17.98
CA THR A 389 21.66 -12.71 19.36
C THR A 389 20.53 -11.70 19.52
N VAL A 390 19.62 -11.95 20.47
CA VAL A 390 18.49 -11.07 20.78
C VAL A 390 18.78 -10.31 22.06
N LEU A 391 18.70 -8.97 21.98
CA LEU A 391 18.86 -8.06 23.12
C LEU A 391 17.53 -7.30 23.31
N CYS A 392 17.05 -7.21 24.57
CA CYS A 392 15.82 -6.52 24.94
C CYS A 392 16.08 -5.42 25.97
#